data_f8b182bf150f2509e86468341981f77a
#
_entry.id   f8b182bf150f2509e86468341981f77a
#
_cell.length_a   1.000
_cell.length_b   1.000
_cell.length_c   1.000
_cell.angle_alpha   90.00
_cell.angle_beta   90.00
_cell.angle_gamma   90.00
#
_symmetry.space_group_name_H-M   'P 1'
#
loop_
_entity.id
_entity.type
_entity.pdbx_description
1 polymer ?
#
loop_
_entity_poly.entity_id
_entity_poly.type
_entity_poly.pdbx_seq_one_letter_code
_entity_poly.pdbx_strand_id
1 'polypeptide(L)'
;MGKFSKSDYKYFDLARKAAMNSTYDGFKLGCVMVYKGHVIATGHNSDKPIRHSKHAEIAALSSIPYPLDQQIDYSRVRVYVFRIAPGLRLGQGISRPCAACTAALRDKGIRDIYYTTDDGFAHERLF
;
A
#
# COMPACT_ATOMS: atom_id res chain seq x y z
N MET A 1 4.96 22.43 6.74
CA MET A 1 4.72 21.66 7.70
C MET A 1 3.78 20.58 7.42
N GLY A 2 4.01 19.59 7.17
CA GLY A 2 3.13 18.55 6.90
C GLY A 2 2.99 17.65 8.09
N LYS A 3 1.95 16.90 8.15
CA LYS A 3 1.78 15.90 9.17
C LYS A 3 2.53 14.61 8.82
N PHE A 4 3.22 14.58 7.71
CA PHE A 4 3.98 13.41 7.27
C PHE A 4 5.47 13.65 7.47
N SER A 5 6.17 12.60 7.91
CA SER A 5 7.60 12.67 8.13
C SER A 5 8.36 12.45 6.81
N LYS A 6 9.67 12.70 6.83
CA LYS A 6 10.51 12.36 5.69
C LYS A 6 10.44 10.87 5.37
N SER A 7 10.34 10.04 6.41
CA SER A 7 10.22 8.60 6.21
C SER A 7 8.93 8.25 5.51
N ASP A 8 7.83 8.93 5.86
CA ASP A 8 6.57 8.70 5.18
C ASP A 8 6.69 8.96 3.69
N TYR A 9 7.30 10.07 3.30
CA TYR A 9 7.48 10.38 1.88
C TYR A 9 8.39 9.37 1.18
N LYS A 10 9.40 8.90 1.86
CA LYS A 10 10.27 7.85 1.32
C LYS A 10 9.46 6.58 1.03
N TYR A 11 8.60 6.19 1.95
CA TYR A 11 7.80 4.98 1.77
C TYR A 11 6.72 5.16 0.70
N PHE A 12 6.15 6.36 0.59
CA PHE A 12 5.26 6.65 -0.54
C PHE A 12 6.01 6.53 -1.88
N ASP A 13 7.25 6.99 -1.94
CA ASP A 13 8.03 6.87 -3.16
C ASP A 13 8.33 5.41 -3.50
N LEU A 14 8.60 4.60 -2.49
CA LEU A 14 8.79 3.16 -2.70
C LEU A 14 7.51 2.49 -3.18
N ALA A 15 6.36 2.92 -2.67
CA ALA A 15 5.08 2.41 -3.15
C ALA A 15 4.84 2.82 -4.60
N ARG A 16 5.23 4.04 -4.98
CA ARG A 16 5.15 4.48 -6.37
C ARG A 16 6.00 3.59 -7.28
N LYS A 17 7.22 3.28 -6.84
CA LYS A 17 8.09 2.39 -7.60
C LYS A 17 7.51 0.99 -7.74
N ALA A 18 6.88 0.48 -6.68
CA ALA A 18 6.19 -0.80 -6.75
C ALA A 18 5.05 -0.74 -7.78
N ALA A 19 4.32 0.37 -7.82
CA ALA A 19 3.23 0.54 -8.77
C ALA A 19 3.72 0.48 -10.22
N MET A 20 4.94 0.93 -10.47
CA MET A 20 5.50 0.91 -11.82
C MET A 20 5.68 -0.51 -12.37
N ASN A 21 5.67 -1.51 -11.50
CA ASN A 21 5.76 -2.90 -11.92
C ASN A 21 4.40 -3.51 -12.29
N SER A 22 3.32 -2.76 -12.10
CA SER A 22 1.99 -3.25 -12.42
C SER A 22 1.85 -3.47 -13.91
N THR A 23 1.21 -4.58 -14.30
CA THR A 23 0.93 -4.88 -15.68
C THR A 23 -0.48 -4.45 -16.08
N TYR A 24 -1.24 -3.88 -15.15
CA TYR A 24 -2.61 -3.47 -15.42
C TYR A 24 -2.64 -2.20 -16.27
N ASP A 25 -3.38 -2.22 -17.37
CA ASP A 25 -3.43 -1.08 -18.29
C ASP A 25 -4.28 0.07 -17.76
N GLY A 26 -5.26 -0.24 -16.93
CA GLY A 26 -6.21 0.77 -16.48
C GLY A 26 -5.62 1.74 -15.48
N PHE A 27 -5.00 1.25 -14.44
CA PHE A 27 -4.34 2.07 -13.43
C PHE A 27 -3.31 1.21 -12.71
N LYS A 28 -2.33 1.86 -12.12
CA LYS A 28 -1.24 1.16 -11.47
C LYS A 28 -1.21 1.52 -10.01
N LEU A 29 -1.29 0.49 -9.17
CA LEU A 29 -1.26 0.63 -7.72
C LEU A 29 -0.06 -0.12 -7.17
N GLY A 30 0.61 0.49 -6.22
CA GLY A 30 1.72 -0.14 -5.50
C GLY A 30 1.50 -0.01 -4.00
N CYS A 31 2.02 -0.97 -3.27
CA CYS A 31 1.90 -1.02 -1.83
C CYS A 31 3.22 -1.44 -1.22
N VAL A 32 3.63 -0.76 -0.14
CA VAL A 32 4.72 -1.25 0.68
C VAL A 32 4.24 -1.35 2.12
N MET A 33 4.73 -2.35 2.83
CA MET A 33 4.45 -2.53 4.25
C MET A 33 5.75 -2.37 5.02
N VAL A 34 5.70 -1.57 6.06
CA VAL A 34 6.87 -1.18 6.84
C VAL A 34 6.68 -1.61 8.28
N TYR A 35 7.71 -2.23 8.85
CA TYR A 35 7.69 -2.66 10.24
C TYR A 35 9.01 -2.23 10.88
N LYS A 36 8.90 -1.43 11.94
CA LYS A 36 10.09 -0.94 12.67
C LYS A 36 11.14 -0.34 11.74
N GLY A 37 10.70 0.47 10.79
CA GLY A 37 11.61 1.15 9.89
C GLY A 37 12.11 0.33 8.71
N HIS A 38 11.63 -0.90 8.56
CA HIS A 38 12.07 -1.77 7.47
C HIS A 38 10.91 -2.14 6.57
N VAL A 39 11.12 -2.11 5.27
CA VAL A 39 10.13 -2.59 4.31
C VAL A 39 10.13 -4.11 4.38
N ILE A 40 9.01 -4.68 4.81
CA ILE A 40 8.88 -6.14 4.94
C ILE A 40 8.11 -6.77 3.79
N ALA A 41 7.41 -5.98 3.00
CA ALA A 41 6.62 -6.51 1.89
C ALA A 41 6.35 -5.41 0.88
N THR A 42 6.27 -5.80 -0.40
CA THR A 42 5.83 -4.91 -1.46
C THR A 42 4.83 -5.67 -2.33
N GLY A 43 3.96 -4.92 -3.00
CA GLY A 43 3.01 -5.52 -3.91
C GLY A 43 2.53 -4.52 -4.93
N HIS A 44 1.93 -5.01 -5.98
CA HIS A 44 1.30 -4.16 -6.99
C HIS A 44 0.09 -4.89 -7.55
N ASN A 45 -0.83 -4.14 -8.16
CA ASN A 45 -1.96 -4.76 -8.82
C ASN A 45 -1.50 -5.40 -10.12
N SER A 46 -2.33 -6.28 -10.67
CA SER A 46 -1.98 -6.96 -11.92
C SER A 46 -3.23 -7.15 -12.76
N ASP A 47 -3.01 -7.43 -14.04
CA ASP A 47 -4.10 -7.65 -15.00
C ASP A 47 -4.51 -9.12 -15.11
N LYS A 48 -3.85 -10.01 -14.39
CA LYS A 48 -4.14 -11.43 -14.53
C LYS A 48 -5.49 -11.77 -13.93
N PRO A 49 -6.30 -12.54 -14.64
CA PRO A 49 -7.64 -12.88 -14.19
C PRO A 49 -7.64 -13.98 -13.14
N ILE A 50 -6.79 -13.86 -12.14
CA ILE A 50 -6.78 -14.81 -11.06
C ILE A 50 -7.86 -14.41 -10.10
N ARG A 51 -8.62 -15.34 -9.61
CA ARG A 51 -9.70 -14.99 -8.75
C ARG A 51 -9.24 -14.33 -7.46
N HIS A 52 -8.02 -14.53 -7.07
CA HIS A 52 -7.53 -13.82 -5.91
C HIS A 52 -6.97 -12.50 -6.34
N SER A 53 -7.19 -11.59 -5.52
CA SER A 53 -6.86 -10.32 -5.68
C SER A 53 -5.72 -9.90 -6.48
N LYS A 54 -6.05 -9.02 -7.30
CA LYS A 54 -5.09 -8.29 -8.04
C LYS A 54 -4.78 -7.01 -7.35
N HIS A 55 -5.22 -6.82 -6.11
CA HIS A 55 -5.01 -5.60 -5.36
C HIS A 55 -3.61 -5.59 -4.78
N ALA A 56 -2.97 -4.43 -4.84
CA ALA A 56 -1.59 -4.28 -4.38
C ALA A 56 -1.44 -4.61 -2.90
N GLU A 57 -2.43 -4.25 -2.09
CA GLU A 57 -2.38 -4.48 -0.65
C GLU A 57 -2.37 -5.97 -0.32
N ILE A 58 -3.20 -6.73 -1.01
CA ILE A 58 -3.28 -8.16 -0.76
C ILE A 58 -2.02 -8.85 -1.27
N ALA A 59 -1.51 -8.40 -2.43
CA ALA A 59 -0.25 -8.94 -2.94
C ALA A 59 0.88 -8.73 -1.94
N ALA A 60 0.96 -7.51 -1.35
CA ALA A 60 1.99 -7.22 -0.36
C ALA A 60 1.80 -8.08 0.88
N LEU A 61 0.57 -8.17 1.39
CA LEU A 61 0.29 -8.94 2.59
C LEU A 61 0.68 -10.41 2.40
N SER A 62 0.39 -10.95 1.23
CA SER A 62 0.69 -12.34 0.90
C SER A 62 2.19 -12.59 0.74
N SER A 63 2.98 -11.55 0.52
CA SER A 63 4.41 -11.71 0.29
C SER A 63 5.24 -11.68 1.57
N ILE A 64 4.63 -11.45 2.73
CA ILE A 64 5.36 -11.47 3.99
C ILE A 64 5.83 -12.90 4.25
N PRO A 65 7.15 -13.13 4.35
CA PRO A 65 7.65 -14.49 4.43
C PRO A 65 7.44 -15.12 5.81
N TYR A 66 7.31 -16.44 5.80
CA TYR A 66 7.36 -17.21 7.02
C TYR A 66 8.84 -17.41 7.39
N PRO A 67 9.26 -17.33 8.65
CA PRO A 67 8.41 -17.19 9.84
C PRO A 67 8.14 -15.75 10.27
N LEU A 68 8.60 -14.77 9.52
CA LEU A 68 8.39 -13.36 9.88
C LEU A 68 6.92 -13.06 10.12
N ASP A 69 6.05 -13.60 9.26
CA ASP A 69 4.61 -13.42 9.37
C ASP A 69 4.09 -13.81 10.77
N GLN A 70 4.74 -14.77 11.41
CA GLN A 70 4.32 -15.25 12.73
C GLN A 70 4.94 -14.47 13.87
N GLN A 71 5.90 -13.61 13.57
CA GLN A 71 6.69 -12.94 14.60
C GLN A 71 6.42 -11.47 14.77
N ILE A 72 5.81 -10.84 13.77
CA ILE A 72 5.61 -9.40 13.81
C ILE A 72 4.31 -9.02 14.51
N ASP A 73 4.32 -7.84 15.10
CA ASP A 73 3.12 -7.24 15.69
C ASP A 73 2.48 -6.38 14.60
N TYR A 74 1.41 -6.86 14.01
CA TYR A 74 0.76 -6.18 12.89
C TYR A 74 0.20 -4.81 13.26
N SER A 75 -0.09 -4.57 14.54
CA SER A 75 -0.56 -3.24 14.94
C SER A 75 0.51 -2.17 14.75
N ARG A 76 1.76 -2.56 14.54
CA ARG A 76 2.88 -1.65 14.31
C ARG A 76 3.32 -1.60 12.85
N VAL A 77 2.63 -2.32 11.99
CA VAL A 77 2.91 -2.28 10.56
C VAL A 77 2.22 -1.05 9.96
N ARG A 78 2.93 -0.32 9.12
CA ARG A 78 2.37 0.80 8.36
C ARG A 78 2.25 0.39 6.91
N VAL A 79 1.11 0.66 6.32
CA VAL A 79 0.85 0.31 4.92
C VAL A 79 0.81 1.59 4.11
N TYR A 80 1.59 1.65 3.03
CA TYR A 80 1.62 2.80 2.14
C TYR A 80 1.16 2.37 0.76
N VAL A 81 0.18 3.05 0.21
CA VAL A 81 -0.39 2.73 -1.10
C VAL A 81 -0.28 3.94 -2.01
N PHE A 82 0.15 3.73 -3.24
CA PHE A 82 0.32 4.78 -4.23
C PHE A 82 -0.39 4.39 -5.52
N ARG A 83 -1.18 5.31 -6.07
CA ARG A 83 -1.80 5.12 -7.38
C ARG A 83 -1.17 6.09 -8.37
N ILE A 84 -0.61 5.55 -9.44
CA ILE A 84 -0.07 6.37 -10.52
C ILE A 84 -1.22 6.76 -11.43
N ALA A 85 -1.37 8.05 -11.69
CA ALA A 85 -2.43 8.59 -12.53
C ALA A 85 -1.86 9.74 -13.36
N PRO A 86 -1.21 9.43 -14.50
CA PRO A 86 -0.49 10.45 -15.28
C PRO A 86 -1.35 11.60 -15.75
N GLY A 87 -2.65 11.36 -15.92
CA GLY A 87 -3.56 12.42 -16.38
C GLY A 87 -3.95 13.43 -15.31
N LEU A 88 -3.61 13.21 -14.06
CA LEU A 88 -3.97 14.11 -12.97
C LEU A 88 -2.81 15.04 -12.63
N ARG A 89 -3.13 16.14 -11.96
CA ARG A 89 -2.18 17.23 -11.73
C ARG A 89 -0.87 16.80 -11.10
N LEU A 90 -0.94 15.94 -10.10
CA LEU A 90 0.27 15.47 -9.42
C LEU A 90 0.77 14.12 -9.93
N GLY A 91 0.15 13.59 -10.98
CA GLY A 91 0.53 12.28 -11.50
C GLY A 91 0.06 11.13 -10.62
N GLN A 92 -0.83 11.40 -9.68
CA GLN A 92 -1.31 10.41 -8.73
C GLN A 92 -2.82 10.54 -8.53
N GLY A 93 -3.45 9.45 -8.13
CA GLY A 93 -4.87 9.42 -7.84
C GLY A 93 -5.16 8.83 -6.48
N ILE A 94 -6.44 8.72 -6.15
CA ILE A 94 -6.88 8.20 -4.87
C ILE A 94 -6.56 6.71 -4.80
N SER A 95 -5.82 6.32 -3.77
CA SER A 95 -5.41 4.93 -3.57
C SER A 95 -5.93 4.34 -2.26
N ARG A 96 -6.97 4.94 -1.68
CA ARG A 96 -7.53 4.39 -0.45
C ARG A 96 -7.97 2.94 -0.70
N PRO A 97 -7.56 1.99 0.15
CA PRO A 97 -7.95 0.60 -0.03
C PRO A 97 -9.47 0.43 -0.09
N CYS A 98 -9.93 -0.46 -0.94
CA CYS A 98 -11.36 -0.76 -1.02
C CYS A 98 -11.82 -1.46 0.26
N ALA A 99 -13.15 -1.63 0.39
CA ALA A 99 -13.71 -2.22 1.60
C ALA A 99 -13.15 -3.61 1.89
N ALA A 100 -12.99 -4.44 0.85
CA ALA A 100 -12.47 -5.79 1.04
C ALA A 100 -11.01 -5.77 1.50
N CYS A 101 -10.18 -4.91 0.90
CA CYS A 101 -8.78 -4.79 1.33
C CYS A 101 -8.69 -4.21 2.73
N THR A 102 -9.50 -3.21 3.04
CA THR A 102 -9.52 -2.63 4.38
C THR A 102 -9.87 -3.69 5.42
N ALA A 103 -10.87 -4.53 5.12
CA ALA A 103 -11.26 -5.60 6.03
C ALA A 103 -10.11 -6.60 6.23
N ALA A 104 -9.43 -6.97 5.14
CA ALA A 104 -8.32 -7.91 5.22
C ALA A 104 -7.16 -7.35 6.06
N LEU A 105 -6.85 -6.07 5.87
CA LEU A 105 -5.78 -5.42 6.64
C LEU A 105 -6.15 -5.34 8.12
N ARG A 106 -7.40 -4.97 8.40
CA ARG A 106 -7.87 -4.87 9.78
C ARG A 106 -7.90 -6.23 10.46
N ASP A 107 -8.35 -7.27 9.75
CA ASP A 107 -8.38 -8.63 10.28
C ASP A 107 -7.00 -9.13 10.64
N LYS A 108 -5.99 -8.65 9.94
CA LYS A 108 -4.61 -9.02 10.24
C LYS A 108 -4.08 -8.27 11.46
N GLY A 109 -4.73 -7.21 11.87
CA GLY A 109 -4.32 -6.39 12.99
C GLY A 109 -3.64 -5.09 12.60
N ILE A 110 -3.62 -4.77 11.32
CA ILE A 110 -3.00 -3.54 10.84
C ILE A 110 -3.90 -2.35 11.17
N ARG A 111 -3.30 -1.32 11.73
CA ARG A 111 -4.01 -0.18 12.25
C ARG A 111 -3.85 1.06 11.37
N ASP A 112 -2.66 1.27 10.84
CA ASP A 112 -2.33 2.52 10.14
C ASP A 112 -2.16 2.30 8.65
N ILE A 113 -2.94 3.03 7.85
CA ILE A 113 -2.80 3.01 6.39
C ILE A 113 -2.53 4.44 5.91
N TYR A 114 -1.68 4.53 4.89
CA TYR A 114 -1.29 5.78 4.26
C TYR A 114 -1.55 5.62 2.77
N TYR A 115 -2.17 6.61 2.13
CA TYR A 115 -2.51 6.47 0.71
C TYR A 115 -2.47 7.83 0.02
N THR A 116 -2.41 7.77 -1.31
CA THR A 116 -2.42 8.99 -2.12
C THR A 116 -3.84 9.49 -2.32
N THR A 117 -3.95 10.81 -2.47
CA THR A 117 -5.15 11.45 -2.97
C THR A 117 -4.76 12.24 -4.21
N ASP A 118 -5.72 12.82 -4.90
CA ASP A 118 -5.42 13.62 -6.08
C ASP A 118 -4.53 14.82 -5.73
N ASP A 119 -4.65 15.32 -4.51
CA ASP A 119 -3.96 16.53 -4.09
C ASP A 119 -2.79 16.31 -3.15
N GLY A 120 -2.55 15.10 -2.73
CA GLY A 120 -1.48 14.83 -1.77
C GLY A 120 -1.59 13.45 -1.16
N PHE A 121 -1.48 13.40 0.16
CA PHE A 121 -1.43 12.12 0.89
C PHE A 121 -2.38 12.17 2.07
N ALA A 122 -2.81 11.00 2.51
CA ALA A 122 -3.69 10.85 3.66
C ALA A 122 -3.21 9.72 4.55
N HIS A 123 -3.57 9.80 5.81
CA HIS A 123 -3.32 8.75 6.80
C HIS A 123 -4.64 8.45 7.48
N GLU A 124 -4.91 7.19 7.68
CA GLU A 124 -6.14 6.76 8.30
C GLU A 124 -5.86 5.63 9.28
N ARG A 125 -6.53 5.65 10.40
CA ARG A 125 -6.43 4.61 11.40
C ARG A 125 -7.65 3.71 11.28
N LEU A 126 -7.43 2.41 11.14
CA LEU A 126 -8.52 1.45 10.89
C LEU A 126 -9.28 1.07 12.17
N PHE A 127 -8.63 1.18 13.32
CA PHE A 127 -9.32 0.95 14.60
C PHE A 127 -8.55 1.49 15.78
#